data_0e9fa436ef08546974672bf983e6d92e
#
_entry.id   0e9fa436ef08546974672bf983e6d92e
#
_cell.length_a   1.000
_cell.length_b   1.000
_cell.length_c   1.000
_cell.angle_alpha   90.00
_cell.angle_beta   90.00
_cell.angle_gamma   90.00
#
_symmetry.space_group_name_H-M   'P 1'
#
loop_
_entity.id
_entity.type
_entity.pdbx_description
1 polymer ?
#
loop_
_entity_poly.entity_id
_entity_poly.type
_entity_poly.pdbx_seq_one_letter_code
_entity_poly.pdbx_strand_id
1 'polypeptide(L)' 'MLDLILKNNIKDVRKEKNLTQQNLADLIGVSRNTISSIENGQFNPTAKLALILCIALDKKFEELFYFDEG' A
#
# COMPACT_ATOMS: atom_id res chain seq x y z
N MET A 1 20.29 13.63 9.03
CA MET A 1 18.98 12.98 8.82
C MET A 1 18.98 12.29 7.48
N LEU A 2 18.54 11.07 7.42
CA LEU A 2 18.48 10.35 6.15
C LEU A 2 17.26 10.78 5.34
N ASP A 3 17.48 11.04 4.04
CA ASP A 3 16.40 11.37 3.11
C ASP A 3 15.84 10.09 2.50
N LEU A 4 15.11 9.34 3.32
CA LEU A 4 14.53 8.08 2.89
C LEU A 4 13.14 8.31 2.31
N ILE A 5 12.91 7.77 1.12
CA ILE A 5 11.61 7.84 0.47
C ILE A 5 10.91 6.51 0.64
N LEU A 6 9.73 6.53 1.25
CA LEU A 6 8.95 5.33 1.45
C LEU A 6 8.28 4.93 0.14
N LYS A 7 8.52 3.71 -0.28
CA LYS A 7 7.92 3.10 -1.47
C LYS A 7 7.08 1.90 -1.06
N ASN A 8 6.27 1.44 -1.97
CA ASN A 8 5.45 0.26 -1.71
C ASN A 8 5.23 -0.59 -2.95
N ASN A 9 4.89 -1.86 -2.73
CA ASN A 9 4.59 -2.84 -3.75
C ASN A 9 3.09 -3.16 -3.81
N ILE A 10 2.25 -2.30 -3.27
CA ILE A 10 0.81 -2.57 -3.13
C ILE A 10 0.18 -2.89 -4.49
N LYS A 11 0.49 -2.10 -5.51
CA LYS A 11 -0.08 -2.29 -6.84
C LYS A 11 0.24 -3.68 -7.40
N ASP A 12 1.51 -4.09 -7.32
CA ASP A 12 1.94 -5.37 -7.85
C ASP A 12 1.33 -6.53 -7.09
N VAL A 13 1.32 -6.46 -5.76
CA VAL A 13 0.73 -7.51 -4.92
C VAL A 13 -0.78 -7.58 -5.13
N ARG A 14 -1.44 -6.43 -5.24
CA ARG A 14 -2.87 -6.37 -5.52
C ARG A 14 -3.20 -7.09 -6.84
N LYS A 15 -2.40 -6.82 -7.88
CA LYS A 15 -2.60 -7.44 -9.19
C LYS A 15 -2.35 -8.95 -9.15
N GLU A 16 -1.36 -9.38 -8.40
CA GLU A 16 -1.10 -10.82 -8.21
C GLU A 16 -2.32 -11.53 -7.61
N LYS A 17 -3.08 -10.81 -6.79
CA LYS A 17 -4.28 -11.36 -6.16
C LYS A 17 -5.56 -11.09 -6.95
N ASN A 18 -5.42 -10.57 -8.16
CA ASN A 18 -6.55 -10.28 -9.06
C ASN A 18 -7.56 -9.30 -8.46
N LEU A 19 -7.06 -8.32 -7.70
CA LEU A 19 -7.88 -7.29 -7.10
C LEU A 19 -7.74 -5.99 -7.88
N THR A 20 -8.87 -5.31 -8.12
CA THR A 20 -8.86 -3.94 -8.63
C THR A 20 -8.58 -2.98 -7.47
N GLN A 21 -8.28 -1.72 -7.80
CA GLN A 21 -8.17 -0.69 -6.76
C GLN A 21 -9.46 -0.59 -5.95
N GLN A 22 -10.61 -0.65 -6.64
CA GLN A 22 -11.91 -0.57 -5.96
C GLN A 22 -12.14 -1.79 -5.06
N ASN A 23 -11.78 -2.99 -5.52
CA ASN A 23 -11.91 -4.19 -4.69
C ASN A 23 -11.12 -4.05 -3.40
N LEU A 24 -9.87 -3.61 -3.49
CA LEU A 24 -9.03 -3.43 -2.31
C LEU A 24 -9.59 -2.34 -1.40
N ALA A 25 -10.02 -1.22 -1.98
CA ALA A 25 -10.60 -0.12 -1.23
C ALA A 25 -11.83 -0.59 -0.43
N ASP A 26 -12.73 -1.33 -1.08
CA ASP A 26 -13.92 -1.87 -0.44
C ASP A 26 -13.56 -2.83 0.70
N LEU A 27 -12.53 -3.64 0.47
CA LEU A 27 -12.11 -4.66 1.44
C LEU A 27 -11.63 -4.02 2.75
N ILE A 28 -10.94 -2.91 2.67
CA ILE A 28 -10.34 -2.27 3.84
C ILE A 28 -11.09 -1.00 4.30
N GLY A 29 -12.17 -0.65 3.62
CA GLY A 29 -13.05 0.43 4.06
C GLY A 29 -12.54 1.84 3.77
N VAL A 30 -11.84 2.03 2.66
CA VAL A 30 -11.37 3.35 2.22
C VAL A 30 -11.87 3.63 0.81
N SER A 31 -11.67 4.85 0.31
CA SER A 31 -12.03 5.19 -1.06
C SER A 31 -11.00 4.65 -2.06
N ARG A 32 -11.43 4.44 -3.30
CA ARG A 32 -10.54 4.06 -4.38
C ARG A 32 -9.42 5.10 -4.56
N ASN A 33 -9.74 6.39 -4.39
CA ASN A 33 -8.74 7.44 -4.50
C ASN A 33 -7.64 7.31 -3.45
N THR A 34 -7.98 6.83 -2.26
CA THR A 34 -6.98 6.58 -1.22
C THR A 34 -5.99 5.51 -1.67
N ILE A 35 -6.49 4.41 -2.24
CA ILE A 35 -5.62 3.34 -2.76
C ILE A 35 -4.74 3.89 -3.88
N SER A 36 -5.32 4.61 -4.83
CA SER A 36 -4.58 5.18 -5.96
C SER A 36 -3.47 6.12 -5.46
N SER A 37 -3.77 6.98 -4.50
CA SER A 37 -2.80 7.93 -3.95
C SER A 37 -1.66 7.22 -3.23
N ILE A 38 -1.94 6.14 -2.51
CA ILE A 38 -0.91 5.34 -1.84
C ILE A 38 -0.01 4.67 -2.88
N GLU A 39 -0.62 4.04 -3.89
CA GLU A 39 0.14 3.35 -4.94
C GLU A 39 1.03 4.29 -5.73
N ASN A 40 0.59 5.53 -5.93
CA ASN A 40 1.34 6.54 -6.67
C ASN A 40 2.37 7.29 -5.82
N GLY A 41 2.43 7.02 -4.52
CA GLY A 41 3.37 7.68 -3.63
C GLY A 41 2.96 9.09 -3.21
N GLN A 42 1.74 9.52 -3.52
CA GLN A 42 1.24 10.84 -3.15
C GLN A 42 0.82 10.90 -1.69
N PHE A 43 0.54 9.75 -1.10
CA PHE A 43 0.06 9.63 0.27
C PHE A 43 0.67 8.39 0.90
N ASN A 44 1.29 8.55 2.06
CA ASN A 44 1.79 7.42 2.83
C ASN A 44 0.74 7.08 3.88
N PRO A 45 0.34 5.80 3.98
CA PRO A 45 -0.69 5.43 4.95
C PRO A 45 -0.20 5.60 6.38
N THR A 46 -1.14 5.81 7.29
CA THR A 46 -0.87 5.73 8.72
C THR A 46 -0.42 4.31 9.05
N ALA A 47 0.23 4.13 10.21
CA ALA A 47 0.64 2.81 10.65
C ALA A 47 -0.54 1.85 10.71
N LYS A 48 -1.69 2.31 11.19
CA LYS A 48 -2.90 1.50 11.26
C LYS A 48 -3.33 1.02 9.87
N LEU A 49 -3.39 1.94 8.91
CA LEU A 49 -3.82 1.59 7.55
C LEU A 49 -2.80 0.67 6.87
N ALA A 50 -1.50 0.91 7.10
CA ALA A 50 -0.45 0.06 6.56
C ALA A 50 -0.59 -1.38 7.05
N LEU A 51 -0.89 -1.57 8.34
CA LEU A 51 -1.08 -2.91 8.91
C LEU A 51 -2.35 -3.57 8.36
N ILE A 52 -3.42 -2.79 8.16
CA ILE A 52 -4.65 -3.31 7.55
C ILE A 52 -4.37 -3.79 6.13
N LEU A 53 -3.58 -3.03 5.36
CA LEU A 53 -3.18 -3.43 4.01
C LEU A 53 -2.38 -4.74 4.04
N CYS A 54 -1.48 -4.91 5.02
CA CYS A 54 -0.73 -6.15 5.18
C CYS A 54 -1.65 -7.34 5.39
N ILE A 55 -2.66 -7.17 6.24
CA ILE A 55 -3.64 -8.22 6.52
C ILE A 55 -4.45 -8.55 5.25
N ALA A 56 -4.96 -7.51 4.58
CA ALA A 56 -5.81 -7.68 3.40
C ALA A 56 -5.06 -8.36 2.25
N LEU A 57 -3.79 -8.06 2.10
CA LEU A 57 -2.96 -8.58 1.01
C LEU A 57 -2.14 -9.81 1.42
N ASP A 58 -2.26 -10.24 2.68
CA ASP A 58 -1.54 -11.40 3.22
C ASP A 58 -0.04 -11.30 2.99
N LYS A 59 0.52 -10.14 3.37
CA LYS A 59 1.94 -9.86 3.24
C LYS A 59 2.46 -9.25 4.54
N LYS A 60 3.73 -9.46 4.81
CA LYS A 60 4.42 -8.80 5.92
C LYS A 60 4.66 -7.34 5.54
N PHE A 61 4.80 -6.48 6.55
CA PHE A 61 5.04 -5.07 6.33
C PHE A 61 6.24 -4.84 5.40
N GLU A 62 7.34 -5.51 5.65
CA GLU A 62 8.57 -5.34 4.86
C GLU A 62 8.47 -5.91 3.45
N GLU A 63 7.43 -6.68 3.17
CA GLU A 63 7.14 -7.15 1.80
C GLU A 63 6.35 -6.12 1.00
N LEU A 64 5.62 -5.23 1.69
CA LEU A 64 4.81 -4.21 1.03
C LEU A 64 5.48 -2.85 1.01
N PHE A 65 6.22 -2.50 2.04
CA PHE A 65 6.82 -1.18 2.19
C PHE A 65 8.32 -1.28 2.30
N TYR A 66 9.01 -0.34 1.66
CA TYR A 66 10.47 -0.31 1.69
C TYR A 66 10.94 1.12 1.45
N PHE A 67 12.18 1.38 1.78
CA PHE A 67 12.79 2.68 1.51
C PHE A 67 13.62 2.61 0.23
N ASP A 68 13.47 3.64 -0.58
CA ASP A 68 14.33 3.87 -1.74
C ASP A 68 15.44 4.80 -1.28
N GLU A 69 16.66 4.32 -1.30
CA GLU A 69 17.81 5.10 -0.85
C GLU A 69 18.36 6.04 -1.94
N GLY A 70 17.63 6.17 -2.99
CA GLY A 70 17.99 7.08 -4.04
C GLY A 70 18.76 6.54 -5.14
#